data_766514672c1a12b68d654272d3ff49de
#
_entry.id   766514672c1a12b68d654272d3ff49de
#
_cell.length_a   1.000
_cell.length_b   1.000
_cell.length_c   1.000
_cell.angle_alpha   90.00
_cell.angle_beta   90.00
_cell.angle_gamma   90.00
#
_symmetry.space_group_name_H-M   'P 1'
#
loop_
_entity.id
_entity.type
_entity.pdbx_description
1 polymer ?
#
loop_
_entity_poly.entity_id
_entity_poly.type
_entity_poly.pdbx_seq_one_letter_code
_entity_poly.pdbx_strand_id
1 'polypeptide(L)'
;MKALHSIRKVINTILSSACAVIFAFMVCIGTYQIVIRYFFNSPSTVSEELLTYSFTWMALLASAYVFGKRDHMRMGFLADKITGTKRKVLEIVIEILIMILAGSVMIYGGATIMNLTMTQKTASLGIPMGIIYTVVPLSGVLIVLYSIFNIVDLCSGYEQEHREVKE
;
A
#
# COMPACT_ATOMS: atom_id res chain seq x y z
N MET A 1 -4.57 -12.50 20.70
CA MET A 1 -3.79 -11.25 20.53
C MET A 1 -2.35 -11.49 20.08
N LYS A 2 -1.52 -12.31 20.74
CA LYS A 2 -0.12 -12.57 20.29
C LYS A 2 -0.01 -13.06 18.84
N ALA A 3 -0.91 -13.93 18.37
CA ALA A 3 -0.91 -14.42 16.99
C ALA A 3 -1.20 -13.30 15.97
N LEU A 4 -2.15 -12.40 16.26
CA LEU A 4 -2.51 -11.28 15.39
C LEU A 4 -1.32 -10.32 15.20
N HIS A 5 -0.63 -9.99 16.30
CA HIS A 5 0.57 -9.15 16.27
C HIS A 5 1.73 -9.82 15.52
N SER A 6 1.90 -11.15 15.65
CA SER A 6 2.91 -11.87 14.87
C SER A 6 2.62 -11.84 13.37
N ILE A 7 1.38 -12.08 12.96
CA ILE A 7 0.97 -12.02 11.55
C ILE A 7 1.19 -10.61 11.00
N ARG A 8 0.74 -9.58 11.71
CA ARG A 8 0.95 -8.17 11.32
C ARG A 8 2.44 -7.83 11.17
N LYS A 9 3.28 -8.29 12.10
CA LYS A 9 4.73 -8.08 12.03
C LYS A 9 5.33 -8.74 10.80
N VAL A 10 4.93 -9.97 10.47
CA VAL A 10 5.40 -10.69 9.29
C VAL A 10 5.00 -9.96 8.00
N ILE A 11 3.72 -9.57 7.87
CA ILE A 11 3.22 -8.83 6.70
C ILE A 11 3.96 -7.50 6.57
N ASN A 12 4.15 -6.76 7.65
CA ASN A 12 4.89 -5.50 7.64
C ASN A 12 6.34 -5.67 7.20
N THR A 13 7.01 -6.74 7.65
CA THR A 13 8.39 -7.03 7.24
C THR A 13 8.46 -7.38 5.77
N ILE A 14 7.54 -8.20 5.27
CA ILE A 14 7.46 -8.56 3.84
C ILE A 14 7.22 -7.33 2.98
N LEU A 15 6.23 -6.49 3.31
CA LEU A 15 5.92 -5.27 2.57
C LEU A 15 7.08 -4.27 2.59
N SER A 16 7.68 -4.04 3.75
CA SER A 16 8.82 -3.13 3.88
C SER A 16 10.02 -3.63 3.06
N SER A 17 10.32 -4.93 3.11
CA SER A 17 11.40 -5.51 2.31
C SER A 17 11.11 -5.45 0.82
N ALA A 18 9.86 -5.74 0.40
CA ALA A 18 9.45 -5.62 -1.00
C ALA A 18 9.59 -4.19 -1.51
N CYS A 19 9.13 -3.19 -0.76
CA CYS A 19 9.29 -1.78 -1.11
C CYS A 19 10.77 -1.38 -1.21
N ALA A 20 11.62 -1.83 -0.28
CA ALA A 20 13.06 -1.55 -0.31
C ALA A 20 13.74 -2.16 -1.55
N VAL A 21 13.40 -3.40 -1.90
CA VAL A 21 13.95 -4.08 -3.10
C VAL A 21 13.49 -3.38 -4.37
N ILE A 22 12.19 -3.04 -4.49
CA ILE A 22 11.66 -2.32 -5.66
C ILE A 22 12.32 -0.94 -5.77
N PHE A 23 12.52 -0.25 -4.65
CA PHE A 23 13.20 1.05 -4.65
C PHE A 23 14.65 0.94 -5.12
N ALA A 24 15.42 -0.03 -4.60
CA ALA A 24 16.78 -0.26 -5.05
C ALA A 24 16.85 -0.59 -6.55
N PHE A 25 15.93 -1.42 -7.04
CA PHE A 25 15.79 -1.73 -8.46
C PHE A 25 15.49 -0.48 -9.30
N MET A 26 14.59 0.39 -8.84
CA MET A 26 14.29 1.67 -9.51
C MET A 26 15.51 2.58 -9.57
N VAL A 27 16.31 2.67 -8.51
CA VAL A 27 17.53 3.48 -8.51
C VAL A 27 18.53 2.94 -9.53
N CYS A 28 18.72 1.63 -9.61
CA CYS A 28 19.61 1.03 -10.62
C CYS A 28 19.15 1.30 -12.05
N ILE A 29 17.87 1.08 -12.34
CA ILE A 29 17.31 1.31 -13.68
C ILE A 29 17.33 2.81 -14.03
N GLY A 30 16.96 3.67 -13.08
CA GLY A 30 17.00 5.12 -13.30
C GLY A 30 18.40 5.64 -13.60
N THR A 31 19.41 5.15 -12.87
CA THR A 31 20.81 5.47 -13.14
C THR A 31 21.24 4.99 -14.53
N TYR A 32 20.91 3.74 -14.86
CA TYR A 32 21.16 3.19 -16.20
C TYR A 32 20.51 4.03 -17.30
N GLN A 33 19.26 4.43 -17.14
CA GLN A 33 18.52 5.25 -18.10
C GLN A 33 19.19 6.62 -18.31
N ILE A 34 19.63 7.27 -17.24
CA ILE A 34 20.34 8.55 -17.31
C ILE A 34 21.65 8.38 -18.07
N VAL A 35 22.45 7.38 -17.74
CA VAL A 35 23.74 7.12 -18.40
C VAL A 35 23.55 6.89 -19.89
N ILE A 36 22.62 6.01 -20.29
CA ILE A 36 22.39 5.71 -21.70
C ILE A 36 21.88 6.95 -22.45
N ARG A 37 20.98 7.71 -21.87
CA ARG A 37 20.42 8.90 -22.49
C ARG A 37 21.47 9.99 -22.75
N TYR A 38 22.34 10.25 -21.77
CA TYR A 38 23.28 11.37 -21.86
C TYR A 38 24.64 11.01 -22.48
N PHE A 39 25.14 9.78 -22.24
CA PHE A 39 26.43 9.36 -22.77
C PHE A 39 26.33 8.70 -24.16
N PHE A 40 25.24 7.95 -24.38
CA PHE A 40 25.06 7.19 -25.63
C PHE A 40 24.03 7.79 -26.59
N ASN A 41 23.35 8.89 -26.20
CA ASN A 41 22.26 9.50 -26.97
C ASN A 41 21.19 8.50 -27.47
N SER A 42 20.99 7.41 -26.75
CA SER A 42 20.06 6.31 -27.08
C SER A 42 19.04 6.13 -25.96
N PRO A 43 17.91 6.87 -25.97
CA PRO A 43 16.89 6.72 -24.96
C PRO A 43 16.27 5.32 -25.02
N SER A 44 16.22 4.62 -23.88
CA SER A 44 15.63 3.28 -23.75
C SER A 44 14.18 3.39 -23.25
N THR A 45 13.23 3.15 -24.15
CA THR A 45 11.79 3.12 -23.83
C THR A 45 11.43 1.97 -22.87
N VAL A 46 12.17 0.86 -22.93
CA VAL A 46 12.01 -0.28 -22.03
C VAL A 46 12.33 0.10 -20.59
N SER A 47 13.42 0.84 -20.37
CA SER A 47 13.79 1.27 -19.02
C SER A 47 12.78 2.25 -18.42
N GLU A 48 12.22 3.13 -19.24
CA GLU A 48 11.20 4.10 -18.86
C GLU A 48 9.92 3.40 -18.43
N GLU A 49 9.49 2.40 -19.18
CA GLU A 49 8.31 1.58 -18.88
C GLU A 49 8.49 0.79 -17.58
N LEU A 50 9.65 0.13 -17.43
CA LEU A 50 9.99 -0.60 -16.20
C LEU A 50 9.99 0.30 -14.96
N LEU A 51 10.52 1.50 -15.08
CA LEU A 51 10.60 2.47 -13.99
C LEU A 51 9.20 2.93 -13.56
N THR A 52 8.33 3.24 -14.52
CA THR A 52 6.94 3.64 -14.29
C THR A 52 6.13 2.55 -13.59
N TYR A 53 6.26 1.31 -14.04
CA TYR A 53 5.53 0.19 -13.44
C TYR A 53 6.06 -0.17 -12.05
N SER A 54 7.37 -0.15 -11.86
CA SER A 54 7.97 -0.35 -10.54
C SER A 54 7.54 0.73 -9.55
N PHE A 55 7.45 1.99 -9.98
CA PHE A 55 6.94 3.09 -9.17
C PHE A 55 5.49 2.86 -8.74
N THR A 56 4.62 2.44 -9.67
CA THR A 56 3.22 2.14 -9.38
C THR A 56 3.09 1.02 -8.34
N TRP A 57 3.86 -0.06 -8.51
CA TRP A 57 3.89 -1.16 -7.56
C TRP A 57 4.37 -0.73 -6.18
N MET A 58 5.48 0.02 -6.14
CA MET A 58 6.02 0.54 -4.87
C MET A 58 5.02 1.45 -4.18
N ALA A 59 4.38 2.38 -4.91
CA ALA A 59 3.45 3.34 -4.33
C ALA A 59 2.23 2.65 -3.70
N LEU A 60 1.64 1.66 -4.37
CA LEU A 60 0.47 0.94 -3.87
C LEU A 60 0.81 0.02 -2.70
N LEU A 61 1.94 -0.68 -2.74
CA LEU A 61 2.40 -1.51 -1.62
C LEU A 61 2.80 -0.66 -0.41
N ALA A 62 3.47 0.48 -0.64
CA ALA A 62 3.80 1.43 0.42
C ALA A 62 2.55 2.04 1.05
N SER A 63 1.53 2.37 0.24
CA SER A 63 0.24 2.82 0.75
C SER A 63 -0.40 1.78 1.67
N ALA A 64 -0.48 0.52 1.24
CA ALA A 64 -0.99 -0.57 2.08
C ALA A 64 -0.20 -0.72 3.40
N TYR A 65 1.13 -0.59 3.36
CA TYR A 65 1.98 -0.62 4.54
C TYR A 65 1.70 0.52 5.52
N VAL A 66 1.50 1.75 5.00
CA VAL A 66 1.20 2.93 5.82
C VAL A 66 -0.18 2.82 6.47
N PHE A 67 -1.19 2.31 5.74
CA PHE A 67 -2.49 1.98 6.34
C PHE A 67 -2.37 0.96 7.47
N GLY A 68 -1.50 -0.05 7.32
CA GLY A 68 -1.22 -1.04 8.34
C GLY A 68 -0.62 -0.47 9.63
N LYS A 69 0.20 0.57 9.52
CA LYS A 69 0.80 1.26 10.69
C LYS A 69 -0.10 2.28 11.35
N ARG A 70 -1.26 2.61 10.77
CA ARG A 70 -2.15 3.70 11.19
C ARG A 70 -1.50 5.10 11.17
N ASP A 71 -0.33 5.24 10.56
CA ASP A 71 0.34 6.54 10.46
C ASP A 71 -0.43 7.52 9.55
N HIS A 72 -1.26 7.01 8.65
CA HIS A 72 -2.11 7.80 7.75
C HIS A 72 -3.32 8.44 8.46
N MET A 73 -3.74 7.89 9.60
CA MET A 73 -4.97 8.29 10.28
C MET A 73 -4.78 9.31 11.39
N ARG A 74 -3.56 9.67 11.71
CA ARG A 74 -3.30 10.68 12.72
C ARG A 74 -3.44 12.08 12.13
N MET A 75 -4.68 12.49 11.86
CA MET A 75 -5.04 13.89 12.06
C MET A 75 -4.99 14.17 13.57
N GLY A 76 -3.79 14.25 14.13
CA GLY A 76 -3.57 14.46 15.58
C GLY A 76 -4.38 15.63 16.10
N PHE A 77 -4.49 16.68 15.31
CA PHE A 77 -5.24 17.88 15.65
C PHE A 77 -6.74 17.67 15.92
N LEU A 78 -7.39 16.73 15.22
CA LEU A 78 -8.82 16.43 15.42
C LEU A 78 -9.01 15.32 16.47
N ALA A 79 -8.10 14.35 16.50
CA ALA A 79 -8.14 13.24 17.42
C ALA A 79 -7.78 13.64 18.86
N ASP A 80 -6.91 14.65 19.04
CA ASP A 80 -6.49 15.14 20.37
C ASP A 80 -7.56 16.00 21.04
N LYS A 81 -8.52 16.55 20.28
CA LYS A 81 -9.70 17.27 20.83
C LYS A 81 -10.82 16.34 21.28
N ILE A 82 -10.85 15.10 20.86
CA ILE A 82 -11.91 14.15 21.16
C ILE A 82 -11.33 13.03 22.03
N THR A 83 -11.67 13.04 23.31
CA THR A 83 -11.20 12.05 24.29
C THR A 83 -12.26 10.99 24.62
N GLY A 84 -11.82 9.79 25.02
CA GLY A 84 -12.70 8.73 25.51
C GLY A 84 -13.45 7.96 24.42
N THR A 85 -14.66 7.51 24.73
CA THR A 85 -15.48 6.61 23.89
C THR A 85 -15.81 7.20 22.52
N LYS A 86 -15.94 8.53 22.40
CA LYS A 86 -16.24 9.22 21.13
C LYS A 86 -15.09 9.07 20.12
N ARG A 87 -13.86 9.08 20.60
CA ARG A 87 -12.67 8.85 19.76
C ARG A 87 -12.66 7.43 19.19
N LYS A 88 -12.95 6.44 20.04
CA LYS A 88 -13.02 5.03 19.62
C LYS A 88 -14.06 4.81 18.53
N VAL A 89 -15.26 5.38 18.70
CA VAL A 89 -16.33 5.30 17.68
C VAL A 89 -15.90 5.94 16.37
N LEU A 90 -15.28 7.11 16.42
CA LEU A 90 -14.79 7.81 15.22
C LEU A 90 -13.73 6.96 14.47
N GLU A 91 -12.76 6.39 15.19
CA GLU A 91 -11.73 5.53 14.59
C GLU A 91 -12.34 4.28 13.93
N ILE A 92 -13.34 3.66 14.55
CA ILE A 92 -14.05 2.49 13.96
C ILE A 92 -14.82 2.91 12.70
N VAL A 93 -15.51 4.05 12.71
CA VAL A 93 -16.26 4.54 11.54
C VAL A 93 -15.30 4.79 10.36
N ILE A 94 -14.16 5.40 10.61
CA ILE A 94 -13.14 5.65 9.59
C ILE A 94 -12.60 4.33 9.01
N GLU A 95 -12.28 3.34 9.86
CA GLU A 95 -11.82 2.03 9.40
C GLU A 95 -12.86 1.31 8.53
N ILE A 96 -14.14 1.41 8.89
CA ILE A 96 -15.23 0.84 8.08
C ILE A 96 -15.33 1.55 6.72
N LEU A 97 -15.24 2.87 6.68
CA LEU A 97 -15.24 3.62 5.42
C LEU A 97 -14.07 3.24 4.52
N ILE A 98 -12.87 3.10 5.08
CA ILE A 98 -11.68 2.64 4.34
C ILE A 98 -11.89 1.23 3.80
N MET A 99 -12.44 0.33 4.61
CA MET A 99 -12.69 -1.04 4.20
C MET A 99 -13.71 -1.12 3.05
N ILE A 100 -14.77 -0.31 3.08
CA ILE A 100 -15.76 -0.21 1.99
C ILE A 100 -15.10 0.36 0.72
N LEU A 101 -14.32 1.41 0.84
CA LEU A 101 -13.62 2.03 -0.29
C LEU A 101 -12.58 1.08 -0.90
N ALA A 102 -11.77 0.44 -0.08
CA ALA A 102 -10.78 -0.53 -0.56
C ALA A 102 -11.46 -1.73 -1.22
N GLY A 103 -12.54 -2.25 -0.65
CA GLY A 103 -13.31 -3.35 -1.22
C GLY A 103 -13.97 -3.02 -2.55
N SER A 104 -14.67 -1.88 -2.62
CA SER A 104 -15.40 -1.49 -3.83
C SER A 104 -14.49 -0.96 -4.94
N VAL A 105 -13.56 -0.08 -4.63
CA VAL A 105 -12.73 0.59 -5.65
C VAL A 105 -11.49 -0.22 -5.97
N MET A 106 -10.74 -0.68 -4.95
CA MET A 106 -9.45 -1.35 -5.21
C MET A 106 -9.62 -2.82 -5.55
N ILE A 107 -10.47 -3.56 -4.83
CA ILE A 107 -10.64 -4.99 -5.13
C ILE A 107 -11.55 -5.17 -6.35
N TYR A 108 -12.79 -4.69 -6.30
CA TYR A 108 -13.74 -4.88 -7.41
C TYR A 108 -13.34 -4.08 -8.65
N GLY A 109 -13.09 -2.77 -8.52
CA GLY A 109 -12.63 -1.92 -9.62
C GLY A 109 -11.28 -2.35 -10.17
N GLY A 110 -10.32 -2.68 -9.30
CA GLY A 110 -9.00 -3.16 -9.67
C GLY A 110 -9.04 -4.50 -10.41
N ALA A 111 -9.87 -5.46 -9.97
CA ALA A 111 -10.06 -6.73 -10.67
C ALA A 111 -10.70 -6.55 -12.05
N THR A 112 -11.65 -5.62 -12.15
CA THR A 112 -12.30 -5.29 -13.43
C THR A 112 -11.30 -4.71 -14.43
N ILE A 113 -10.49 -3.73 -14.00
CA ILE A 113 -9.45 -3.11 -14.84
C ILE A 113 -8.40 -4.16 -15.24
N MET A 114 -7.95 -4.98 -14.30
CA MET A 114 -7.00 -6.06 -14.56
C MET A 114 -7.50 -6.97 -15.68
N ASN A 115 -8.76 -7.43 -15.60
CA ASN A 115 -9.35 -8.33 -16.63
C ASN A 115 -9.50 -7.62 -17.98
N LEU A 116 -9.97 -6.39 -18.02
CA LEU A 116 -10.14 -5.61 -19.25
C LEU A 116 -8.82 -5.34 -19.97
N THR A 117 -7.73 -5.17 -19.22
CA THR A 117 -6.41 -4.83 -19.77
C THR A 117 -5.51 -6.05 -20.05
N MET A 118 -5.97 -7.28 -19.76
CA MET A 118 -5.21 -8.51 -20.05
C MET A 118 -4.93 -8.71 -21.55
N THR A 119 -5.80 -8.21 -22.43
CA THR A 119 -5.61 -8.28 -23.89
C THR A 119 -4.71 -7.18 -24.44
N GLN A 120 -4.48 -6.12 -23.67
CA GLN A 120 -3.63 -5.00 -24.05
C GLN A 120 -2.18 -5.30 -23.68
N LYS A 121 -1.27 -5.10 -24.65
CA LYS A 121 0.18 -5.25 -24.43
C LYS A 121 0.83 -3.91 -24.18
N THR A 122 1.85 -3.90 -23.31
CA THR A 122 2.69 -2.74 -23.10
C THR A 122 3.49 -2.42 -24.37
N ALA A 123 3.80 -1.14 -24.57
CA ALA A 123 4.39 -0.66 -25.84
C ALA A 123 5.80 -1.19 -26.06
N SER A 124 6.63 -1.26 -25.02
CA SER A 124 8.04 -1.62 -25.13
C SER A 124 8.35 -3.03 -24.63
N LEU A 125 7.70 -3.47 -23.54
CA LEU A 125 7.95 -4.78 -22.92
C LEU A 125 7.10 -5.90 -23.56
N GLY A 126 5.98 -5.56 -24.22
CA GLY A 126 5.09 -6.55 -24.84
C GLY A 126 4.32 -7.45 -23.86
N ILE A 127 4.38 -7.18 -22.55
CA ILE A 127 3.65 -7.92 -21.52
C ILE A 127 2.20 -7.43 -21.39
N PRO A 128 1.24 -8.29 -20.97
CA PRO A 128 -0.14 -7.85 -20.75
C PRO A 128 -0.21 -6.78 -19.65
N MET A 129 -0.88 -5.67 -19.94
CA MET A 129 -1.07 -4.58 -18.97
C MET A 129 -1.82 -5.04 -17.70
N GLY A 130 -2.70 -6.03 -17.82
CA GLY A 130 -3.42 -6.59 -16.68
C GLY A 130 -2.50 -7.12 -15.56
N ILE A 131 -1.30 -7.64 -15.90
CA ILE A 131 -0.32 -8.09 -14.91
C ILE A 131 0.17 -6.90 -14.07
N ILE A 132 0.35 -5.74 -14.69
CA ILE A 132 0.79 -4.54 -13.99
C ILE A 132 -0.29 -4.04 -13.03
N TYR A 133 -1.54 -4.08 -13.47
CA TYR A 133 -2.69 -3.68 -12.64
C TYR A 133 -3.05 -4.67 -11.53
N THR A 134 -2.48 -5.88 -11.50
CA THR A 134 -2.69 -6.87 -10.41
C THR A 134 -2.32 -6.31 -9.02
N VAL A 135 -1.41 -5.35 -8.96
CA VAL A 135 -1.04 -4.72 -7.68
C VAL A 135 -2.21 -3.93 -7.05
N VAL A 136 -3.18 -3.45 -7.84
CA VAL A 136 -4.34 -2.68 -7.34
C VAL A 136 -5.25 -3.55 -6.46
N PRO A 137 -5.81 -4.68 -6.94
CA PRO A 137 -6.59 -5.55 -6.07
C PRO A 137 -5.76 -6.19 -4.95
N LEU A 138 -4.47 -6.47 -5.18
CA LEU A 138 -3.56 -6.98 -4.16
C LEU A 138 -3.41 -6.00 -2.99
N SER A 139 -3.14 -4.73 -3.26
CA SER A 139 -3.05 -3.69 -2.23
C SER A 139 -4.40 -3.45 -1.54
N GLY A 140 -5.52 -3.55 -2.27
CA GLY A 140 -6.86 -3.49 -1.71
C GLY A 140 -7.12 -4.58 -0.67
N VAL A 141 -6.77 -5.83 -0.98
CA VAL A 141 -6.87 -6.95 -0.04
C VAL A 141 -6.01 -6.71 1.21
N LEU A 142 -4.79 -6.22 1.04
CA LEU A 142 -3.91 -5.90 2.17
C LEU A 142 -4.49 -4.80 3.07
N ILE A 143 -5.06 -3.74 2.48
CA ILE A 143 -5.70 -2.66 3.23
C ILE A 143 -6.91 -3.19 4.01
N VAL A 144 -7.77 -4.01 3.40
CA VAL A 144 -8.92 -4.62 4.08
C VAL A 144 -8.46 -5.51 5.26
N LEU A 145 -7.42 -6.33 5.07
CA LEU A 145 -6.85 -7.14 6.14
C LEU A 145 -6.34 -6.27 7.30
N TYR A 146 -5.64 -5.20 6.99
CA TYR A 146 -5.16 -4.28 8.02
C TYR A 146 -6.29 -3.55 8.75
N SER A 147 -7.35 -3.12 8.03
CA SER A 147 -8.52 -2.51 8.64
C SER A 147 -9.23 -3.45 9.59
N ILE A 148 -9.35 -4.74 9.24
CA ILE A 148 -9.90 -5.77 10.13
C ILE A 148 -9.03 -5.90 11.40
N PHE A 149 -7.71 -5.99 11.25
CA PHE A 149 -6.80 -6.07 12.41
C PHE A 149 -6.92 -4.83 13.31
N ASN A 150 -7.04 -3.65 12.70
CA ASN A 150 -7.19 -2.39 13.42
C ASN A 150 -8.51 -2.32 14.21
N ILE A 151 -9.62 -2.78 13.62
CA ILE A 151 -10.93 -2.83 14.31
C ILE A 151 -10.86 -3.80 15.49
N VAL A 152 -10.25 -4.97 15.32
CA VAL A 152 -10.09 -5.95 16.39
C VAL A 152 -9.26 -5.39 17.55
N ASP A 153 -8.15 -4.70 17.25
CA ASP A 153 -7.31 -4.05 18.27
C ASP A 153 -8.06 -2.95 19.01
N LEU A 154 -8.86 -2.13 18.30
CA LEU A 154 -9.71 -1.09 18.90
C LEU A 154 -10.80 -1.68 19.82
N CYS A 155 -11.43 -2.78 19.41
CA CYS A 155 -12.44 -3.44 20.23
C CYS A 155 -11.85 -4.09 21.48
N SER A 156 -10.62 -4.61 21.39
CA SER A 156 -9.92 -5.30 22.50
C SER A 156 -9.35 -4.35 23.56
N GLY A 157 -9.39 -3.04 23.36
CA GLY A 157 -8.86 -2.04 24.32
C GLY A 157 -7.32 -2.00 24.43
N TYR A 158 -6.60 -2.84 23.69
CA TYR A 158 -5.15 -3.02 23.77
C TYR A 158 -4.34 -1.73 23.46
N GLU A 159 -4.92 -0.83 22.69
CA GLU A 159 -4.27 0.41 22.29
C GLU A 159 -4.29 1.51 23.37
N GLN A 160 -5.25 1.44 24.28
CA GLN A 160 -5.30 2.39 25.42
C GLN A 160 -4.19 2.12 26.43
N GLU A 161 -3.88 0.86 26.69
CA GLU A 161 -2.86 0.43 27.66
C GLU A 161 -1.43 0.77 27.20
N HIS A 162 -1.17 0.77 25.90
CA HIS A 162 0.16 1.12 25.36
C HIS A 162 0.39 2.61 25.11
N ARG A 163 -0.67 3.43 25.14
CA ARG A 163 -0.53 4.88 25.03
C ARG A 163 -0.27 5.52 26.38
N GLU A 164 -0.91 5.04 27.44
CA GLU A 164 -0.67 5.51 28.82
C GLU A 164 0.75 5.22 29.32
N VAL A 165 1.45 4.25 28.74
CA VAL A 165 2.85 3.93 29.09
C VAL A 165 3.88 4.82 28.36
N LYS A 166 3.45 5.62 27.35
CA LYS A 166 4.34 6.49 26.56
C LYS A 166 4.19 8.00 26.84
N GLU A 167 3.24 8.39 27.68
CA GLU A 167 3.12 9.72 28.27
C GLU A 167 3.77 9.77 29.68
#